data_409cad8e3b8b362c6916720f84cdf8e8
#
_entry.id   409cad8e3b8b362c6916720f84cdf8e8
#
_cell.length_a   1.000
_cell.length_b   1.000
_cell.length_c   1.000
_cell.angle_alpha   90.00
_cell.angle_beta   90.00
_cell.angle_gamma   90.00
#
_symmetry.space_group_name_H-M   'P 1'
#
loop_
_entity.id
_entity.type
_entity.pdbx_description
1 polymer ?
#
loop_
_entity_poly.entity_id
_entity_poly.type
_entity_poly.pdbx_seq_one_letter_code
_entity_poly.pdbx_strand_id
1 'polypeptide(L)'
;VGDKVQGLGVSNMKGGLASFMMAGKILRKSGIQLKGDVVLAAVVGEISRTPIGEWQSKDYRGEGTGTRHLLTHGMHTDYAVCADASDLNIVWTQNGVVQMRIATFGQAQAAWGTQRETHPMSDMNAIVKMTRIIEAVEQWGTSFEKKYIYDGPTGPLWPKVNIGGIEGGAPYRPNYLPGICAIYVDVRMPPQVRPVMIQHEVEQMLNGLGIPYELDLYKSLLGHEGKQVEPLVQSAEEVHQHLFGEKIKPEPPNRASIWTDTNIYNEMGIPAIKIGPHGRR
;
A
#
# COMPACT_ATOMS: atom_id res chain seq x y z
N VAL A 1 20.24 21.76 1.56
CA VAL A 1 21.57 22.18 1.11
C VAL A 1 21.49 22.43 -0.38
N GLY A 2 21.82 23.63 -0.85
CA GLY A 2 21.59 24.09 -2.22
C GLY A 2 20.09 24.23 -2.51
N ASP A 3 19.64 23.81 -3.69
CA ASP A 3 18.23 23.87 -4.11
C ASP A 3 17.35 22.73 -3.59
N LYS A 4 17.84 21.97 -2.59
CA LYS A 4 17.14 20.80 -2.04
C LYS A 4 16.62 21.09 -0.63
N VAL A 5 15.34 20.79 -0.41
CA VAL A 5 14.73 20.76 0.91
C VAL A 5 14.75 19.31 1.43
N GLN A 6 15.33 19.11 2.63
CA GLN A 6 15.40 17.80 3.28
C GLN A 6 14.65 17.84 4.59
N GLY A 7 13.90 16.79 4.88
CA GLY A 7 13.17 16.64 6.13
C GLY A 7 12.13 15.53 6.06
N LEU A 8 11.67 15.09 7.22
CA LEU A 8 10.63 14.06 7.32
C LEU A 8 9.32 14.53 6.66
N GLY A 9 8.84 13.75 5.71
CA GLY A 9 7.58 14.01 5.02
C GLY A 9 7.63 15.16 4.01
N VAL A 10 8.82 15.67 3.62
CA VAL A 10 8.93 16.74 2.61
C VAL A 10 8.40 16.28 1.27
N SER A 11 8.80 15.11 0.80
CA SER A 11 8.33 14.53 -0.46
C SER A 11 6.92 13.98 -0.33
N ASN A 12 6.65 13.20 0.70
CA ASN A 12 5.35 12.59 0.97
C ASN A 12 4.80 13.11 2.32
N MET A 13 3.89 14.14 2.33
CA MET A 13 3.55 14.95 1.16
C MET A 13 3.48 16.45 1.51
N LYS A 14 4.33 16.93 2.46
CA LYS A 14 4.32 18.34 2.87
C LYS A 14 4.62 19.30 1.70
N GLY A 15 5.41 18.86 0.71
CA GLY A 15 5.64 19.62 -0.52
C GLY A 15 4.37 19.84 -1.32
N GLY A 16 3.52 18.82 -1.44
CA GLY A 16 2.21 18.93 -2.07
C GLY A 16 1.27 19.89 -1.33
N LEU A 17 1.23 19.79 0.00
CA LEU A 17 0.44 20.74 0.82
C LEU A 17 0.91 22.18 0.65
N ALA A 18 2.22 22.42 0.63
CA ALA A 18 2.77 23.75 0.40
C ALA A 18 2.38 24.29 -0.99
N SER A 19 2.40 23.44 -2.01
CA SER A 19 1.95 23.79 -3.36
C SER A 19 0.46 24.18 -3.39
N PHE A 20 -0.40 23.43 -2.72
CA PHE A 20 -1.83 23.75 -2.59
C PHE A 20 -2.07 25.06 -1.84
N MET A 21 -1.35 25.31 -0.76
CA MET A 21 -1.45 26.59 -0.02
C MET A 21 -1.05 27.77 -0.90
N MET A 22 0.00 27.61 -1.72
CA MET A 22 0.41 28.67 -2.67
C MET A 22 -0.61 28.85 -3.79
N ALA A 23 -1.15 27.77 -4.36
CA ALA A 23 -2.21 27.85 -5.36
C ALA A 23 -3.44 28.59 -4.83
N GLY A 24 -3.91 28.26 -3.63
CA GLY A 24 -5.02 28.96 -2.98
C GLY A 24 -4.74 30.45 -2.74
N LYS A 25 -3.50 30.79 -2.34
CA LYS A 25 -3.07 32.19 -2.17
C LYS A 25 -3.05 32.96 -3.52
N ILE A 26 -2.59 32.31 -4.57
CA ILE A 26 -2.55 32.89 -5.92
C ILE A 26 -3.98 33.11 -6.42
N LEU A 27 -4.84 32.13 -6.36
CA LEU A 27 -6.25 32.21 -6.74
C LEU A 27 -6.94 33.39 -6.04
N ARG A 28 -6.77 33.49 -4.72
CA ARG A 28 -7.36 34.59 -3.93
C ARG A 28 -6.83 35.97 -4.35
N LYS A 29 -5.55 36.07 -4.71
CA LYS A 29 -4.93 37.35 -5.13
C LYS A 29 -5.19 37.71 -6.57
N SER A 30 -5.48 36.76 -7.44
CA SER A 30 -5.71 37.02 -8.87
C SER A 30 -7.02 37.76 -9.17
N GLY A 31 -7.97 37.73 -8.21
CA GLY A 31 -9.31 38.26 -8.41
C GLY A 31 -10.17 37.47 -9.38
N ILE A 32 -9.72 36.29 -9.81
CA ILE A 32 -10.49 35.40 -10.70
C ILE A 32 -11.76 34.95 -9.98
N GLN A 33 -12.90 35.14 -10.63
CA GLN A 33 -14.17 34.58 -10.15
C GLN A 33 -14.29 33.13 -10.59
N LEU A 34 -14.26 32.23 -9.63
CA LEU A 34 -14.45 30.80 -9.88
C LEU A 34 -15.95 30.50 -10.05
N LYS A 35 -16.26 29.48 -10.85
CA LYS A 35 -17.64 28.98 -11.02
C LYS A 35 -18.10 28.04 -9.90
N GLY A 36 -17.22 27.68 -9.01
CA GLY A 36 -17.44 26.78 -7.88
C GLY A 36 -16.42 27.03 -6.78
N ASP A 37 -16.46 26.20 -5.76
CA ASP A 37 -15.60 26.28 -4.60
C ASP A 37 -14.32 25.45 -4.78
N VAL A 38 -13.23 25.90 -4.18
CA VAL A 38 -11.98 25.14 -4.04
C VAL A 38 -11.75 24.83 -2.57
N VAL A 39 -11.75 23.56 -2.23
CA VAL A 39 -11.45 23.07 -0.87
C VAL A 39 -10.01 22.59 -0.80
N LEU A 40 -9.22 23.18 0.09
CA LEU A 40 -7.87 22.71 0.39
C LEU A 40 -7.93 21.81 1.65
N ALA A 41 -7.90 20.50 1.44
CA ALA A 41 -7.98 19.54 2.51
C ALA A 41 -6.57 19.10 2.96
N ALA A 42 -6.23 19.43 4.22
CA ALA A 42 -5.02 18.93 4.88
C ALA A 42 -5.44 17.88 5.91
N VAL A 43 -5.38 16.63 5.52
CA VAL A 43 -5.85 15.49 6.34
C VAL A 43 -4.68 14.74 6.97
N VAL A 44 -4.98 13.93 7.99
CA VAL A 44 -4.00 13.10 8.70
C VAL A 44 -4.26 11.62 8.44
N GLY A 45 -3.25 10.77 8.69
CA GLY A 45 -3.44 9.32 8.71
C GLY A 45 -3.53 8.65 7.34
N GLU A 46 -2.85 9.18 6.32
CA GLU A 46 -2.73 8.51 5.02
C GLU A 46 -1.83 7.29 5.13
N ILE A 47 -0.63 7.46 5.71
CA ILE A 47 0.31 6.36 5.87
C ILE A 47 -0.27 5.33 6.82
N SER A 48 -0.43 4.12 6.29
CA SER A 48 -0.94 3.03 7.10
C SER A 48 0.14 2.47 8.01
N ARG A 49 -0.19 2.43 9.28
CA ARG A 49 0.49 1.59 10.25
C ARG A 49 -0.51 0.59 10.78
N THR A 50 -0.09 -0.64 10.86
CA THR A 50 -0.95 -1.72 11.32
C THR A 50 -0.58 -2.10 12.73
N PRO A 51 -1.56 -2.37 13.62
CA PRO A 51 -1.30 -2.82 14.99
C PRO A 51 -0.74 -4.24 14.98
N ILE A 52 0.59 -4.35 15.04
CA ILE A 52 1.25 -5.64 15.16
C ILE A 52 2.21 -5.60 16.34
N GLY A 53 1.91 -6.41 17.35
CA GLY A 53 2.74 -6.56 18.54
C GLY A 53 3.04 -5.23 19.23
N GLU A 54 4.31 -5.02 19.55
CA GLU A 54 4.81 -3.83 20.24
C GLU A 54 5.11 -2.64 19.30
N TRP A 55 5.04 -2.85 17.99
CA TRP A 55 5.48 -1.89 16.97
C TRP A 55 4.48 -0.78 16.69
N GLN A 56 3.35 -0.76 17.39
CA GLN A 56 2.29 0.19 17.13
C GLN A 56 1.84 0.98 18.35
N SER A 57 1.61 2.28 18.12
CA SER A 57 0.82 3.11 19.03
C SER A 57 -0.66 2.71 18.95
N LYS A 58 -1.32 2.51 20.11
CA LYS A 58 -2.73 2.13 20.20
C LYS A 58 -3.69 3.16 19.57
N ASP A 59 -3.27 4.41 19.53
CA ASP A 59 -4.12 5.54 19.15
C ASP A 59 -3.92 5.99 17.70
N TYR A 60 -2.93 5.41 17.00
CA TYR A 60 -2.67 5.79 15.62
C TYR A 60 -3.50 4.96 14.64
N ARG A 61 -4.35 5.63 13.88
CA ARG A 61 -5.06 5.05 12.74
C ARG A 61 -4.52 5.68 11.46
N GLY A 62 -4.04 4.82 10.56
CA GLY A 62 -3.64 5.19 9.22
C GLY A 62 -4.75 4.92 8.21
N GLU A 63 -4.37 4.51 6.99
CA GLU A 63 -5.28 3.98 5.95
C GLU A 63 -6.25 5.02 5.40
N GLY A 64 -5.78 6.29 5.32
CA GLY A 64 -6.59 7.38 4.83
C GLY A 64 -7.71 7.78 5.78
N THR A 65 -7.55 7.55 7.08
CA THR A 65 -8.58 7.87 8.10
C THR A 65 -9.06 9.32 7.99
N GLY A 66 -8.16 10.29 7.75
CA GLY A 66 -8.54 11.70 7.63
C GLY A 66 -9.41 11.97 6.40
N THR A 67 -9.05 11.44 5.24
CA THR A 67 -9.81 11.57 4.01
C THR A 67 -11.18 10.85 4.13
N ARG A 68 -11.21 9.64 4.68
CA ARG A 68 -12.47 8.92 4.94
C ARG A 68 -13.37 9.72 5.89
N HIS A 69 -12.82 10.24 6.97
CA HIS A 69 -13.57 11.07 7.91
C HIS A 69 -14.18 12.30 7.22
N LEU A 70 -13.36 13.02 6.43
CA LEU A 70 -13.80 14.21 5.72
C LEU A 70 -15.00 13.91 4.79
N LEU A 71 -14.90 12.85 3.98
CA LEU A 71 -15.92 12.48 3.01
C LEU A 71 -17.19 11.91 3.68
N THR A 72 -17.05 11.13 4.75
CA THR A 72 -18.20 10.56 5.47
C THR A 72 -18.89 11.55 6.39
N HIS A 73 -18.31 12.72 6.65
CA HIS A 73 -18.89 13.77 7.48
C HIS A 73 -19.38 14.98 6.66
N GLY A 74 -19.73 14.75 5.42
CA GLY A 74 -20.50 15.70 4.62
C GLY A 74 -19.71 16.59 3.69
N MET A 75 -18.40 16.36 3.50
CA MET A 75 -17.73 17.03 2.41
C MET A 75 -18.09 16.38 1.08
N HIS A 76 -18.62 17.20 0.16
CA HIS A 76 -18.90 16.83 -1.21
C HIS A 76 -17.98 17.61 -2.16
N THR A 77 -17.54 16.95 -3.22
CA THR A 77 -16.77 17.56 -4.30
C THR A 77 -17.02 16.80 -5.60
N ASP A 78 -17.02 17.53 -6.72
CA ASP A 78 -17.17 16.93 -8.05
C ASP A 78 -15.88 16.22 -8.50
N TYR A 79 -14.73 16.74 -8.06
CA TYR A 79 -13.40 16.26 -8.44
C TYR A 79 -12.42 16.37 -7.27
N ALA A 80 -11.39 15.54 -7.28
CA ALA A 80 -10.29 15.63 -6.33
C ALA A 80 -8.90 15.52 -6.99
N VAL A 81 -7.95 16.28 -6.47
CA VAL A 81 -6.54 16.19 -6.84
C VAL A 81 -5.73 15.86 -5.59
N CYS A 82 -5.02 14.75 -5.59
CA CYS A 82 -4.09 14.37 -4.52
C CYS A 82 -2.66 14.78 -4.90
N ALA A 83 -2.01 15.56 -4.03
CA ALA A 83 -0.69 16.12 -4.29
C ALA A 83 0.46 15.26 -3.73
N ASP A 84 0.29 13.94 -3.63
CA ASP A 84 1.40 13.05 -3.26
C ASP A 84 2.46 13.01 -4.38
N ALA A 85 3.74 12.95 -3.97
CA ALA A 85 4.87 13.06 -4.89
C ALA A 85 4.81 12.08 -6.06
N SER A 86 4.78 12.62 -7.28
CA SER A 86 4.73 11.87 -8.53
C SER A 86 5.73 12.34 -9.59
N ASP A 87 6.63 13.24 -9.20
CA ASP A 87 7.55 13.92 -10.13
C ASP A 87 6.81 14.65 -11.28
N LEU A 88 5.66 15.26 -10.96
CA LEU A 88 4.71 15.88 -11.88
C LEU A 88 4.12 14.93 -12.92
N ASN A 89 4.27 13.63 -12.76
CA ASN A 89 3.53 12.65 -13.55
C ASN A 89 2.10 12.50 -13.02
N ILE A 90 1.20 12.02 -13.88
CA ILE A 90 -0.22 11.86 -13.54
C ILE A 90 -0.59 10.38 -13.40
N VAL A 91 -1.46 10.07 -12.44
CA VAL A 91 -2.06 8.74 -12.32
C VAL A 91 -3.45 8.82 -11.69
N TRP A 92 -4.34 7.95 -12.14
CA TRP A 92 -5.68 7.76 -11.57
C TRP A 92 -6.07 6.29 -11.45
N THR A 93 -5.09 5.41 -11.64
CA THR A 93 -5.25 3.97 -11.43
C THR A 93 -4.14 3.50 -10.50
N GLN A 94 -4.50 2.95 -9.36
CA GLN A 94 -3.54 2.54 -8.33
C GLN A 94 -3.88 1.18 -7.73
N ASN A 95 -2.85 0.49 -7.25
CA ASN A 95 -3.02 -0.77 -6.54
C ASN A 95 -3.68 -0.56 -5.18
N GLY A 96 -4.39 -1.59 -4.75
CA GLY A 96 -4.76 -1.82 -3.35
C GLY A 96 -3.63 -2.50 -2.59
N VAL A 97 -3.90 -2.80 -1.33
CA VAL A 97 -2.96 -3.52 -0.46
C VAL A 97 -3.69 -4.50 0.44
N VAL A 98 -3.17 -5.71 0.54
CA VAL A 98 -3.49 -6.67 1.59
C VAL A 98 -2.22 -6.93 2.38
N GLN A 99 -2.34 -6.90 3.70
CA GLN A 99 -1.27 -7.37 4.57
C GLN A 99 -1.77 -8.54 5.40
N MET A 100 -0.97 -9.58 5.47
CA MET A 100 -1.34 -10.80 6.16
C MET A 100 -0.21 -11.33 7.03
N ARG A 101 -0.59 -12.01 8.08
CA ARG A 101 0.28 -12.80 8.94
C ARG A 101 0.00 -14.28 8.67
N ILE A 102 1.05 -15.06 8.41
CA ILE A 102 0.99 -16.51 8.29
C ILE A 102 1.83 -17.09 9.41
N ALA A 103 1.22 -17.82 10.31
CA ALA A 103 1.91 -18.48 11.42
C ALA A 103 1.83 -20.00 11.31
N THR A 104 2.86 -20.68 11.79
CA THR A 104 2.87 -22.13 11.96
C THR A 104 3.36 -22.52 13.35
N PHE A 105 3.07 -23.74 13.76
CA PHE A 105 3.23 -24.20 15.13
C PHE A 105 4.22 -25.36 15.22
N GLY A 106 5.04 -25.31 16.26
CA GLY A 106 5.96 -26.37 16.67
C GLY A 106 5.63 -26.85 18.08
N GLN A 107 6.56 -27.61 18.63
CA GLN A 107 6.49 -28.13 20.01
C GLN A 107 7.53 -27.36 20.85
N ALA A 108 7.07 -26.48 21.75
CA ALA A 108 7.94 -25.73 22.64
C ALA A 108 8.55 -26.61 23.70
N GLN A 109 9.72 -27.16 23.42
CA GLN A 109 10.45 -28.05 24.35
C GLN A 109 11.97 -27.97 24.19
N ALA A 110 12.70 -28.53 25.11
CA ALA A 110 14.16 -28.57 25.07
C ALA A 110 14.67 -29.43 23.90
N ALA A 111 15.54 -28.87 23.06
CA ALA A 111 16.03 -29.54 21.86
C ALA A 111 16.88 -30.79 22.15
N TRP A 112 17.57 -30.81 23.29
CA TRP A 112 18.38 -31.98 23.69
C TRP A 112 17.58 -33.24 24.08
N GLY A 113 16.27 -33.07 24.34
CA GLY A 113 15.35 -34.18 24.61
C GLY A 113 14.78 -34.83 23.37
N THR A 114 15.21 -34.43 22.16
CA THR A 114 14.66 -34.89 20.89
C THR A 114 15.71 -35.66 20.07
N GLN A 115 15.27 -36.75 19.44
CA GLN A 115 16.06 -37.49 18.46
C GLN A 115 15.50 -37.25 17.07
N ARG A 116 16.32 -36.77 16.13
CA ARG A 116 15.88 -36.40 14.77
C ARG A 116 15.30 -37.57 13.97
N GLU A 117 15.74 -38.78 14.27
CA GLU A 117 15.27 -40.02 13.60
C GLU A 117 13.81 -40.34 13.93
N THR A 118 13.39 -40.09 15.18
CA THR A 118 12.03 -40.35 15.65
C THR A 118 11.15 -39.10 15.71
N HIS A 119 11.78 -37.92 15.73
CA HIS A 119 11.14 -36.62 15.85
C HIS A 119 11.76 -35.64 14.84
N PRO A 120 11.35 -35.69 13.57
CA PRO A 120 11.88 -34.79 12.55
C PRO A 120 11.66 -33.34 12.92
N MET A 121 12.66 -32.50 12.73
CA MET A 121 12.56 -31.06 13.01
C MET A 121 11.50 -30.39 12.15
N SER A 122 11.23 -30.91 10.96
CA SER A 122 10.12 -30.48 10.09
C SER A 122 8.74 -30.59 10.77
N ASP A 123 8.59 -31.43 11.78
CA ASP A 123 7.32 -31.65 12.48
C ASP A 123 7.28 -30.97 13.85
N MET A 124 8.45 -30.65 14.40
CA MET A 124 8.57 -30.15 15.76
C MET A 124 8.94 -28.68 15.87
N ASN A 125 9.76 -28.19 14.95
CA ASN A 125 10.32 -26.85 15.01
C ASN A 125 9.56 -25.90 14.09
N ALA A 126 8.89 -24.90 14.66
CA ALA A 126 8.10 -23.95 13.88
C ALA A 126 8.95 -23.15 12.87
N ILE A 127 10.22 -22.83 13.17
CA ILE A 127 11.11 -22.14 12.23
C ILE A 127 11.42 -23.05 11.03
N VAL A 128 11.67 -24.35 11.28
CA VAL A 128 11.94 -25.30 10.18
C VAL A 128 10.69 -25.52 9.32
N LYS A 129 9.50 -25.56 9.92
CA LYS A 129 8.25 -25.61 9.13
C LYS A 129 8.06 -24.38 8.28
N MET A 130 8.38 -23.20 8.84
CA MET A 130 8.20 -21.91 8.15
C MET A 130 9.04 -21.81 6.86
N THR A 131 10.18 -22.50 6.76
CA THR A 131 10.97 -22.47 5.50
C THR A 131 10.16 -22.96 4.30
N ARG A 132 9.34 -24.02 4.47
CA ARG A 132 8.47 -24.54 3.41
C ARG A 132 7.33 -23.58 3.06
N ILE A 133 6.81 -22.87 4.06
CA ILE A 133 5.78 -21.83 3.84
C ILE A 133 6.38 -20.66 3.08
N ILE A 134 7.59 -20.21 3.44
CA ILE A 134 8.30 -19.13 2.74
C ILE A 134 8.52 -19.49 1.28
N GLU A 135 9.05 -20.67 0.99
CA GLU A 135 9.25 -21.14 -0.38
C GLU A 135 7.94 -21.15 -1.20
N ALA A 136 6.85 -21.62 -0.60
CA ALA A 136 5.55 -21.66 -1.24
C ALA A 136 4.99 -20.23 -1.50
N VAL A 137 5.15 -19.32 -0.55
CA VAL A 137 4.74 -17.91 -0.71
C VAL A 137 5.53 -17.23 -1.83
N GLU A 138 6.83 -17.45 -1.94
CA GLU A 138 7.66 -16.90 -3.03
C GLU A 138 7.25 -17.46 -4.39
N GLN A 139 6.96 -18.76 -4.49
CA GLN A 139 6.47 -19.38 -5.73
C GLN A 139 5.08 -18.86 -6.12
N TRP A 140 4.17 -18.76 -5.14
CA TRP A 140 2.86 -18.16 -5.35
C TRP A 140 2.99 -16.69 -5.77
N GLY A 141 3.83 -15.91 -5.09
CA GLY A 141 4.09 -14.51 -5.40
C GLY A 141 4.56 -14.30 -6.83
N THR A 142 5.49 -15.14 -7.28
CA THR A 142 5.97 -15.12 -8.67
C THR A 142 4.84 -15.38 -9.67
N SER A 143 3.94 -16.29 -9.35
CA SER A 143 2.78 -16.62 -10.19
C SER A 143 1.73 -15.51 -10.15
N PHE A 144 1.44 -14.99 -8.97
CA PHE A 144 0.49 -13.90 -8.73
C PHE A 144 0.90 -12.63 -9.48
N GLU A 145 2.16 -12.23 -9.41
CA GLU A 145 2.69 -11.04 -10.08
C GLU A 145 2.55 -11.12 -11.61
N LYS A 146 2.71 -12.30 -12.18
CA LYS A 146 2.51 -12.52 -13.62
C LYS A 146 1.04 -12.57 -14.01
N LYS A 147 0.22 -13.24 -13.20
CA LYS A 147 -1.19 -13.51 -13.47
C LYS A 147 -2.05 -12.23 -13.48
N TYR A 148 -1.74 -11.30 -12.59
CA TYR A 148 -2.61 -10.17 -12.30
C TYR A 148 -2.07 -8.81 -12.76
N ILE A 149 -1.18 -8.76 -13.75
CA ILE A 149 -0.84 -7.49 -14.40
C ILE A 149 -2.13 -6.86 -14.93
N TYR A 150 -2.29 -5.56 -14.65
CA TYR A 150 -3.46 -4.81 -15.08
C TYR A 150 -3.04 -3.72 -16.07
N ASP A 151 -3.54 -3.78 -17.29
CA ASP A 151 -3.31 -2.74 -18.29
C ASP A 151 -4.37 -1.64 -18.11
N GLY A 152 -4.03 -0.64 -17.33
CA GLY A 152 -4.88 0.51 -17.05
C GLY A 152 -4.66 1.66 -18.02
N PRO A 153 -5.50 2.70 -17.94
CA PRO A 153 -5.43 3.88 -18.83
C PRO A 153 -4.14 4.70 -18.63
N THR A 154 -3.45 4.55 -17.51
CA THR A 154 -2.15 5.18 -17.22
C THR A 154 -0.96 4.27 -17.45
N GLY A 155 -1.18 3.14 -18.10
CA GLY A 155 -0.18 2.09 -18.31
C GLY A 155 -0.32 0.92 -17.33
N PRO A 156 0.57 -0.07 -17.41
CA PRO A 156 0.44 -1.29 -16.63
C PRO A 156 0.65 -1.04 -15.14
N LEU A 157 -0.21 -1.63 -14.31
CA LEU A 157 0.02 -1.78 -12.88
C LEU A 157 0.58 -3.17 -12.59
N TRP A 158 1.64 -3.19 -11.83
CA TRP A 158 2.29 -4.44 -11.44
C TRP A 158 1.86 -4.84 -10.03
N PRO A 159 1.27 -6.03 -9.86
CA PRO A 159 1.08 -6.60 -8.53
C PRO A 159 2.45 -6.89 -7.91
N LYS A 160 2.49 -6.95 -6.58
CA LYS A 160 3.70 -7.28 -5.82
C LYS A 160 3.36 -8.14 -4.62
N VAL A 161 4.24 -9.09 -4.33
CA VAL A 161 4.23 -9.87 -3.11
C VAL A 161 5.59 -9.73 -2.43
N ASN A 162 5.58 -9.41 -1.15
CA ASN A 162 6.81 -9.26 -0.37
C ASN A 162 6.65 -9.83 1.03
N ILE A 163 7.57 -10.70 1.43
CA ILE A 163 7.70 -11.11 2.82
C ILE A 163 8.53 -10.05 3.54
N GLY A 164 7.85 -9.19 4.29
CA GLY A 164 8.46 -8.00 4.92
C GLY A 164 8.99 -8.23 6.33
N GLY A 165 8.63 -9.34 6.96
CA GLY A 165 9.05 -9.65 8.33
C GLY A 165 8.92 -11.12 8.67
N ILE A 166 9.72 -11.55 9.63
CA ILE A 166 9.66 -12.88 10.23
C ILE A 166 9.87 -12.77 11.73
N GLU A 167 9.13 -13.58 12.48
CA GLU A 167 9.15 -13.62 13.94
C GLU A 167 9.08 -15.05 14.41
N GLY A 168 10.00 -15.46 15.27
CA GLY A 168 9.98 -16.84 15.79
C GLY A 168 11.15 -17.18 16.67
N GLY A 169 10.90 -18.02 17.67
CA GLY A 169 11.88 -18.46 18.66
C GLY A 169 12.26 -17.39 19.68
N ALA A 170 13.24 -17.73 20.52
CA ALA A 170 13.77 -16.84 21.54
C ALA A 170 15.31 -16.81 21.44
N PRO A 171 15.91 -15.71 20.94
CA PRO A 171 17.36 -15.62 20.74
C PRO A 171 18.19 -15.89 22.01
N TYR A 172 17.64 -15.60 23.18
CA TYR A 172 18.28 -15.83 24.48
C TYR A 172 18.15 -17.30 24.97
N ARG A 173 17.38 -18.16 24.25
CA ARG A 173 17.21 -19.59 24.56
C ARG A 173 17.26 -20.48 23.31
N PRO A 174 18.36 -20.49 22.56
CA PRO A 174 18.47 -21.23 21.28
C PRO A 174 18.44 -22.76 21.44
N ASN A 175 18.53 -23.24 22.66
CA ASN A 175 18.43 -24.65 23.03
C ASN A 175 16.98 -25.17 23.24
N TYR A 176 15.98 -24.32 22.93
CA TYR A 176 14.57 -24.70 22.90
C TYR A 176 14.02 -24.66 21.48
N LEU A 177 13.15 -25.63 21.16
CA LEU A 177 12.42 -25.63 19.91
C LEU A 177 11.36 -24.51 19.95
N PRO A 178 11.26 -23.66 18.94
CA PRO A 178 10.23 -22.62 18.89
C PRO A 178 8.84 -23.24 18.70
N GLY A 179 7.90 -22.81 19.55
CA GLY A 179 6.51 -23.24 19.50
C GLY A 179 5.70 -22.54 18.42
N ILE A 180 6.16 -21.38 17.94
CA ILE A 180 5.51 -20.59 16.88
C ILE A 180 6.56 -19.88 16.02
N CYS A 181 6.26 -19.77 14.73
CA CYS A 181 6.95 -18.88 13.81
C CYS A 181 5.93 -18.24 12.87
N ALA A 182 6.07 -16.95 12.62
CA ALA A 182 5.17 -16.19 11.77
C ALA A 182 5.95 -15.36 10.74
N ILE A 183 5.37 -15.19 9.54
CA ILE A 183 5.81 -14.22 8.54
C ILE A 183 4.73 -13.18 8.29
N TYR A 184 5.16 -12.01 7.86
CA TYR A 184 4.31 -10.88 7.52
C TYR A 184 4.49 -10.56 6.05
N VAL A 185 3.39 -10.60 5.30
CA VAL A 185 3.39 -10.50 3.84
C VAL A 185 2.59 -9.28 3.41
N ASP A 186 3.18 -8.45 2.53
CA ASP A 186 2.51 -7.32 1.85
C ASP A 186 2.20 -7.72 0.42
N VAL A 187 0.93 -7.59 0.02
CA VAL A 187 0.47 -7.88 -1.34
C VAL A 187 -0.11 -6.63 -1.95
N ARG A 188 0.49 -6.16 -3.05
CA ARG A 188 -0.08 -5.08 -3.87
C ARG A 188 -0.95 -5.69 -4.94
N MET A 189 -2.23 -5.34 -4.93
CA MET A 189 -3.24 -5.92 -5.80
C MET A 189 -3.85 -4.87 -6.73
N PRO A 190 -3.92 -5.12 -8.04
CA PRO A 190 -4.59 -4.22 -8.97
C PRO A 190 -6.11 -4.15 -8.74
N PRO A 191 -6.81 -3.17 -9.35
CA PRO A 191 -8.24 -2.94 -9.11
C PRO A 191 -9.17 -4.12 -9.35
N GLN A 192 -8.80 -5.03 -10.27
CA GLN A 192 -9.61 -6.23 -10.58
C GLN A 192 -9.49 -7.34 -9.55
N VAL A 193 -8.47 -7.30 -8.69
CA VAL A 193 -8.23 -8.30 -7.64
C VAL A 193 -8.93 -7.89 -6.35
N ARG A 194 -9.56 -8.85 -5.70
CA ARG A 194 -10.24 -8.64 -4.40
C ARG A 194 -9.50 -9.40 -3.28
N PRO A 195 -9.52 -8.89 -2.05
CA PRO A 195 -8.85 -9.54 -0.91
C PRO A 195 -9.25 -10.99 -0.72
N VAL A 196 -10.52 -11.33 -0.93
CA VAL A 196 -11.00 -12.71 -0.82
C VAL A 196 -10.37 -13.65 -1.85
N MET A 197 -9.98 -13.14 -3.03
CA MET A 197 -9.29 -13.95 -4.04
C MET A 197 -7.86 -14.29 -3.56
N ILE A 198 -7.18 -13.32 -2.95
CA ILE A 198 -5.85 -13.50 -2.38
C ILE A 198 -5.92 -14.50 -1.23
N GLN A 199 -6.87 -14.32 -0.32
CA GLN A 199 -7.10 -15.24 0.80
C GLN A 199 -7.29 -16.67 0.30
N HIS A 200 -8.15 -16.87 -0.67
CA HIS A 200 -8.46 -18.19 -1.23
C HIS A 200 -7.22 -18.84 -1.88
N GLU A 201 -6.45 -18.09 -2.69
CA GLU A 201 -5.23 -18.61 -3.32
C GLU A 201 -4.18 -18.98 -2.26
N VAL A 202 -4.01 -18.15 -1.25
CA VAL A 202 -3.06 -18.42 -0.14
C VAL A 202 -3.51 -19.62 0.69
N GLU A 203 -4.80 -19.73 1.03
CA GLU A 203 -5.34 -20.90 1.73
C GLU A 203 -5.17 -22.19 0.93
N GLN A 204 -5.42 -22.15 -0.37
CA GLN A 204 -5.19 -23.32 -1.25
C GLN A 204 -3.72 -23.75 -1.24
N MET A 205 -2.81 -22.79 -1.37
CA MET A 205 -1.36 -23.05 -1.31
C MET A 205 -0.95 -23.65 0.03
N LEU A 206 -1.38 -23.07 1.15
CA LEU A 206 -1.02 -23.52 2.49
C LEU A 206 -1.60 -24.90 2.80
N ASN A 207 -2.85 -25.16 2.42
CA ASN A 207 -3.50 -26.47 2.57
C ASN A 207 -2.74 -27.57 1.80
N GLY A 208 -2.20 -27.22 0.61
CA GLY A 208 -1.39 -28.13 -0.18
C GLY A 208 -0.07 -28.58 0.48
N LEU A 209 0.42 -27.82 1.47
CA LEU A 209 1.63 -28.17 2.21
C LEU A 209 1.41 -29.20 3.32
N GLY A 210 0.17 -29.36 3.78
CA GLY A 210 -0.16 -30.23 4.92
C GLY A 210 0.47 -29.80 6.25
N ILE A 211 0.82 -28.51 6.38
CA ILE A 211 1.41 -27.92 7.58
C ILE A 211 0.32 -27.14 8.32
N PRO A 212 0.12 -27.35 9.63
CA PRO A 212 -0.81 -26.53 10.42
C PRO A 212 -0.41 -25.06 10.36
N TYR A 213 -1.38 -24.20 10.08
CA TYR A 213 -1.16 -22.76 9.98
C TYR A 213 -2.33 -21.94 10.57
N GLU A 214 -2.03 -20.68 10.85
CA GLU A 214 -3.01 -19.61 11.00
C GLU A 214 -2.76 -18.57 9.91
N LEU A 215 -3.83 -18.08 9.28
CA LEU A 215 -3.80 -16.98 8.31
C LEU A 215 -4.68 -15.84 8.83
N ASP A 216 -4.09 -14.68 9.00
CA ASP A 216 -4.80 -13.47 9.41
C ASP A 216 -4.54 -12.36 8.37
N LEU A 217 -5.59 -11.87 7.71
CA LEU A 217 -5.57 -10.70 6.85
C LEU A 217 -5.92 -9.47 7.70
N TYR A 218 -4.91 -8.88 8.29
CA TYR A 218 -5.10 -7.78 9.25
C TYR A 218 -5.25 -6.40 8.58
N LYS A 219 -5.04 -6.31 7.27
CA LYS A 219 -5.24 -5.08 6.49
C LYS A 219 -5.71 -5.40 5.08
N SER A 220 -6.68 -4.61 4.63
CA SER A 220 -7.24 -4.73 3.29
C SER A 220 -7.75 -3.37 2.79
N LEU A 221 -7.08 -2.81 1.80
CA LEU A 221 -7.47 -1.57 1.12
C LEU A 221 -7.55 -1.83 -0.38
N LEU A 222 -8.66 -1.48 -1.00
CA LEU A 222 -8.90 -1.75 -2.41
C LEU A 222 -8.09 -0.82 -3.31
N GLY A 223 -7.66 -1.33 -4.45
CA GLY A 223 -7.19 -0.53 -5.58
C GLY A 223 -8.36 -0.04 -6.41
N HIS A 224 -8.22 1.12 -7.01
CA HIS A 224 -9.24 1.71 -7.86
C HIS A 224 -8.67 2.28 -9.15
N GLU A 225 -9.49 2.26 -10.19
CA GLU A 225 -9.33 3.07 -11.39
C GLU A 225 -10.32 4.22 -11.33
N GLY A 226 -9.82 5.46 -11.41
CA GLY A 226 -10.67 6.64 -11.47
C GLY A 226 -11.54 6.62 -12.72
N LYS A 227 -12.83 6.87 -12.54
CA LYS A 227 -13.80 7.02 -13.61
C LYS A 227 -14.15 8.48 -13.79
N GLN A 228 -14.52 8.88 -15.01
CA GLN A 228 -14.93 10.27 -15.31
C GLN A 228 -13.87 11.32 -14.94
N VAL A 229 -12.58 10.95 -15.04
CA VAL A 229 -11.44 11.83 -14.70
C VAL A 229 -10.99 12.68 -15.87
N GLU A 230 -11.55 12.52 -17.06
CA GLU A 230 -11.14 13.16 -18.29
C GLU A 230 -11.04 14.67 -18.18
N PRO A 231 -11.96 15.41 -17.51
CA PRO A 231 -11.83 16.85 -17.34
C PRO A 231 -10.61 17.27 -16.50
N LEU A 232 -10.26 16.48 -15.48
CA LEU A 232 -9.06 16.73 -14.67
C LEU A 232 -7.79 16.43 -15.46
N VAL A 233 -7.78 15.31 -16.19
CA VAL A 233 -6.64 14.90 -17.02
C VAL A 233 -6.36 15.94 -18.09
N GLN A 234 -7.40 16.36 -18.84
CA GLN A 234 -7.27 17.37 -19.87
C GLN A 234 -6.73 18.69 -19.30
N SER A 235 -7.27 19.16 -18.17
CA SER A 235 -6.79 20.38 -17.52
C SER A 235 -5.32 20.24 -17.08
N ALA A 236 -4.93 19.09 -16.55
CA ALA A 236 -3.54 18.84 -16.16
C ALA A 236 -2.61 18.81 -17.37
N GLU A 237 -3.02 18.20 -18.48
CA GLU A 237 -2.27 18.17 -19.74
C GLU A 237 -2.07 19.57 -20.33
N GLU A 238 -3.12 20.37 -20.40
CA GLU A 238 -3.07 21.74 -20.91
C GLU A 238 -2.13 22.62 -20.09
N VAL A 239 -2.24 22.55 -18.77
CA VAL A 239 -1.38 23.32 -17.83
C VAL A 239 0.07 22.86 -17.93
N HIS A 240 0.31 21.55 -17.97
CA HIS A 240 1.67 21.00 -18.07
C HIS A 240 2.33 21.38 -19.40
N GLN A 241 1.59 21.27 -20.51
CA GLN A 241 2.06 21.70 -21.82
C GLN A 241 2.37 23.21 -21.86
N HIS A 242 1.54 24.03 -21.22
CA HIS A 242 1.76 25.47 -21.16
C HIS A 242 3.00 25.85 -20.33
N LEU A 243 3.19 25.20 -19.18
CA LEU A 243 4.28 25.53 -18.27
C LEU A 243 5.64 24.94 -18.66
N PHE A 244 5.64 23.74 -19.23
CA PHE A 244 6.88 22.98 -19.47
C PHE A 244 7.16 22.71 -20.95
N GLY A 245 6.22 23.00 -21.85
CA GLY A 245 6.37 22.78 -23.29
C GLY A 245 6.29 21.30 -23.71
N GLU A 246 5.95 20.40 -22.81
CA GLU A 246 5.81 18.98 -23.08
C GLU A 246 4.51 18.41 -22.48
N LYS A 247 4.05 17.28 -23.01
CA LYS A 247 2.89 16.57 -22.46
C LYS A 247 3.22 15.97 -21.11
N ILE A 248 2.23 15.98 -20.21
CA ILE A 248 2.33 15.27 -18.95
C ILE A 248 2.48 13.77 -19.19
N LYS A 249 3.33 13.09 -18.41
CA LYS A 249 3.57 11.66 -18.53
C LYS A 249 2.77 10.90 -17.49
N PRO A 250 2.32 9.68 -17.79
CA PRO A 250 1.79 8.81 -16.76
C PRO A 250 2.89 8.45 -15.74
N GLU A 251 2.49 8.24 -14.50
CA GLU A 251 3.43 7.78 -13.47
C GLU A 251 3.96 6.38 -13.83
N PRO A 252 5.27 6.12 -13.69
CA PRO A 252 5.83 4.81 -14.04
C PRO A 252 5.21 3.68 -13.18
N PRO A 253 5.07 2.45 -13.72
CA PRO A 253 4.39 1.33 -13.07
C PRO A 253 4.89 1.02 -11.65
N ASN A 254 6.19 1.12 -11.41
CA ASN A 254 6.79 0.89 -10.09
C ASN A 254 6.39 1.94 -9.04
N ARG A 255 5.92 3.10 -9.45
CA ARG A 255 5.42 4.17 -8.58
C ARG A 255 3.89 4.21 -8.53
N ALA A 256 3.22 3.91 -9.63
CA ALA A 256 1.77 3.77 -9.69
C ALA A 256 1.26 2.57 -8.86
N SER A 257 2.11 1.56 -8.63
CA SER A 257 1.80 0.35 -7.85
C SER A 257 1.72 0.56 -6.34
N ILE A 258 1.49 1.80 -5.89
CA ILE A 258 1.25 2.15 -4.47
C ILE A 258 -0.22 2.45 -4.23
N TRP A 259 -0.59 2.48 -2.96
CA TRP A 259 -1.90 2.96 -2.51
C TRP A 259 -1.77 4.39 -1.98
N THR A 260 -2.72 5.26 -2.30
CA THR A 260 -2.83 6.63 -1.76
C THR A 260 -4.30 6.98 -1.53
N ASP A 261 -4.55 8.13 -0.91
CA ASP A 261 -5.91 8.66 -0.68
C ASP A 261 -6.73 8.88 -1.96
N THR A 262 -6.10 8.94 -3.13
CA THR A 262 -6.78 8.95 -4.45
C THR A 262 -7.73 7.75 -4.57
N ASN A 263 -7.33 6.59 -4.03
CA ASN A 263 -8.18 5.40 -4.03
C ASN A 263 -9.47 5.59 -3.21
N ILE A 264 -9.43 6.38 -2.13
CA ILE A 264 -10.60 6.64 -1.29
C ILE A 264 -11.63 7.49 -2.03
N TYR A 265 -11.17 8.55 -2.71
CA TYR A 265 -12.07 9.37 -3.53
C TYR A 265 -12.72 8.53 -4.64
N ASN A 266 -11.92 7.76 -5.38
CA ASN A 266 -12.41 6.89 -6.44
C ASN A 266 -13.33 5.77 -5.91
N GLU A 267 -13.05 5.22 -4.72
CA GLU A 267 -13.93 4.26 -4.02
C GLU A 267 -15.30 4.85 -3.73
N MET A 268 -15.36 6.14 -3.39
CA MET A 268 -16.60 6.86 -3.10
C MET A 268 -17.27 7.47 -4.35
N GLY A 269 -16.76 7.15 -5.54
CA GLY A 269 -17.32 7.62 -6.80
C GLY A 269 -16.95 9.06 -7.16
N ILE A 270 -15.98 9.66 -6.49
CA ILE A 270 -15.46 11.00 -6.78
C ILE A 270 -14.28 10.85 -7.73
N PRO A 271 -14.37 11.39 -8.98
CA PRO A 271 -13.26 11.38 -9.92
C PRO A 271 -12.01 12.03 -9.32
N ALA A 272 -10.93 11.26 -9.20
CA ALA A 272 -9.72 11.74 -8.55
C ALA A 272 -8.47 11.34 -9.32
N ILE A 273 -7.51 12.28 -9.38
CA ILE A 273 -6.18 12.05 -9.92
C ILE A 273 -5.12 12.34 -8.86
N LYS A 274 -3.96 11.72 -9.03
CA LYS A 274 -2.75 12.08 -8.29
C LYS A 274 -1.79 12.81 -9.23
N ILE A 275 -1.33 13.98 -8.80
CA ILE A 275 -0.23 14.73 -9.40
C ILE A 275 0.45 15.53 -8.29
N GLY A 276 1.74 15.40 -8.14
CA GLY A 276 2.45 16.06 -7.06
C GLY A 276 3.90 16.40 -7.39
N PRO A 277 4.58 17.08 -6.47
CA PRO A 277 5.90 17.63 -6.72
C PRO A 277 6.96 16.56 -6.92
N HIS A 278 8.11 17.00 -7.43
CA HIS A 278 9.30 16.19 -7.52
C HIS A 278 9.87 15.88 -6.12
N GLY A 279 10.23 14.62 -5.88
CA GLY A 279 10.84 14.23 -4.62
C GLY A 279 11.32 12.79 -4.59
N ARG A 280 12.32 12.53 -3.73
CA ARG A 280 12.78 11.18 -3.43
C ARG A 280 12.20 10.74 -2.09
N ARG A 281 11.71 9.51 -2.05
CA ARG A 281 11.28 8.82 -0.82
C ARG A 281 12.48 8.23 -0.08
#